data_1199461bb97f466631ae92dc102c2251
#
_entry.id   1199461bb97f466631ae92dc102c2251
#
_cell.length_a   1.000
_cell.length_b   1.000
_cell.length_c   1.000
_cell.angle_alpha   90.00
_cell.angle_beta   90.00
_cell.angle_gamma   90.00
#
_symmetry.space_group_name_H-M   'P 1'
#
loop_
_entity.id
_entity.type
_entity.pdbx_description
1 polymer ?
#
loop_
_entity_poly.entity_id
_entity_poly.type
_entity_poly.pdbx_seq_one_letter_code
_entity_poly.pdbx_strand_id
1 'polypeptide(L)'
;YAGLFNAGVMASTAIGGLTAVLVSYSPVMKAWSEGGTSLSAVFVSLLITIVMGLLVWKKIKKGPIRTWSMTVVVLTGYVFMRIYYDEARVAIEAVEPAKTGFLGGLGLPIIFSWIAGGFAAAGLAWLVGRISLGLRSDYFAIATLGISEIMISILKNEDWLSRGVKNVTGLDRPVPYEVDLQKQEWFINLVNWFYNTAEDDSSISSEMLREAAMLSAGVYVKICYSGLFLAVLLIVLF
;
A
#
# COMPACT_ATOMS: atom_id res chain seq x y z
N TYR A 1 -4.24 -28.79 -0.32
CA TYR A 1 -4.07 -28.36 1.09
C TYR A 1 -2.90 -29.13 1.68
N ALA A 2 -1.81 -28.41 2.04
CA ALA A 2 -0.59 -29.03 2.56
C ALA A 2 -0.68 -29.46 4.04
N GLY A 3 -1.81 -29.20 4.70
CA GLY A 3 -2.01 -29.49 6.14
C GLY A 3 -1.12 -28.66 7.07
N LEU A 4 -0.44 -27.64 6.58
CA LEU A 4 0.45 -26.78 7.35
C LEU A 4 -0.31 -25.54 7.83
N PHE A 5 -0.26 -25.26 9.13
CA PHE A 5 -0.84 -24.06 9.71
C PHE A 5 0.10 -22.87 9.50
N ASN A 6 -0.33 -21.91 8.66
CA ASN A 6 0.43 -20.68 8.43
C ASN A 6 -0.07 -19.56 9.36
N ALA A 7 0.68 -19.26 10.41
CA ALA A 7 0.39 -18.15 11.31
C ALA A 7 0.86 -16.78 10.76
N GLY A 8 1.62 -16.76 9.64
CA GLY A 8 2.23 -15.58 9.04
C GLY A 8 1.32 -14.77 8.11
N VAL A 9 0.04 -15.10 7.97
CA VAL A 9 -0.89 -14.42 7.05
C VAL A 9 -1.01 -12.92 7.35
N MET A 10 -0.91 -12.52 8.62
CA MET A 10 -1.03 -11.11 9.04
C MET A 10 0.02 -10.20 8.38
N ALA A 11 1.28 -10.66 8.24
CA ALA A 11 2.32 -9.88 7.57
C ALA A 11 2.00 -9.66 6.08
N SER A 12 1.56 -10.71 5.40
CA SER A 12 1.19 -10.60 3.98
C SER A 12 0.00 -9.65 3.78
N THR A 13 -1.00 -9.70 4.67
CA THR A 13 -2.14 -8.79 4.64
C THR A 13 -1.70 -7.35 4.93
N ALA A 14 -0.82 -7.14 5.91
CA ALA A 14 -0.31 -5.81 6.27
C ALA A 14 0.50 -5.19 5.11
N ILE A 15 1.40 -5.94 4.48
CA ILE A 15 2.17 -5.47 3.31
C ILE A 15 1.27 -5.21 2.11
N GLY A 16 0.29 -6.07 1.85
CA GLY A 16 -0.69 -5.86 0.78
C GLY A 16 -1.50 -4.58 1.00
N GLY A 17 -2.01 -4.37 2.22
CA GLY A 17 -2.72 -3.16 2.60
C GLY A 17 -1.86 -1.90 2.52
N LEU A 18 -0.63 -1.94 3.03
CA LEU A 18 0.32 -0.83 2.90
C LEU A 18 0.61 -0.49 1.44
N THR A 19 0.88 -1.49 0.62
CA THR A 19 1.13 -1.28 -0.82
C THR A 19 -0.09 -0.66 -1.50
N ALA A 20 -1.30 -1.09 -1.15
CA ALA A 20 -2.52 -0.49 -1.67
C ALA A 20 -2.64 0.99 -1.27
N VAL A 21 -2.30 1.35 -0.04
CA VAL A 21 -2.24 2.75 0.42
C VAL A 21 -1.19 3.54 -0.35
N LEU A 22 0.05 3.03 -0.46
CA LEU A 22 1.15 3.71 -1.16
C LEU A 22 0.89 3.89 -2.65
N VAL A 23 0.05 3.08 -3.27
CA VAL A 23 -0.32 3.22 -4.68
C VAL A 23 -1.49 4.18 -4.86
N SER A 24 -2.51 4.14 -4.00
CA SER A 24 -3.73 4.93 -4.18
C SER A 24 -3.71 6.30 -3.52
N TYR A 25 -3.01 6.45 -2.39
CA TYR A 25 -2.97 7.74 -1.69
C TYR A 25 -2.25 8.79 -2.51
N SER A 26 -2.75 10.04 -2.47
CA SER A 26 -2.10 11.16 -3.15
C SER A 26 -0.74 11.48 -2.52
N PRO A 27 0.29 11.85 -3.31
CA PRO A 27 1.59 12.21 -2.78
C PRO A 27 1.50 13.48 -1.91
N VAL A 28 2.14 13.45 -0.74
CA VAL A 28 2.21 14.60 0.17
C VAL A 28 3.38 15.48 -0.23
N MET A 29 3.13 16.45 -1.13
CA MET A 29 4.17 17.30 -1.72
C MET A 29 5.01 18.05 -0.69
N LYS A 30 4.44 18.47 0.45
CA LYS A 30 5.19 19.10 1.54
C LYS A 30 6.21 18.13 2.18
N ALA A 31 5.85 16.88 2.39
CA ALA A 31 6.77 15.88 2.93
C ALA A 31 7.91 15.58 1.96
N TRP A 32 7.61 15.58 0.64
CA TRP A 32 8.63 15.43 -0.40
C TRP A 32 9.56 16.65 -0.51
N SER A 33 9.05 17.88 -0.33
CA SER A 33 9.90 19.09 -0.36
C SER A 33 10.84 19.17 0.83
N GLU A 34 10.41 18.73 2.02
CA GLU A 34 11.24 18.79 3.24
C GLU A 34 12.20 17.60 3.38
N GLY A 35 11.73 16.38 3.12
CA GLY A 35 12.52 15.15 3.34
C GLY A 35 13.09 14.53 2.07
N GLY A 36 12.66 14.94 0.87
CA GLY A 36 13.01 14.29 -0.38
C GLY A 36 14.49 14.37 -0.74
N THR A 37 15.16 15.48 -0.40
CA THR A 37 16.60 15.66 -0.62
C THR A 37 17.43 14.69 0.21
N SER A 38 17.14 14.60 1.51
CA SER A 38 17.82 13.66 2.42
C SER A 38 17.48 12.21 2.07
N LEU A 39 16.23 11.92 1.66
CA LEU A 39 15.84 10.60 1.18
C LEU A 39 16.59 10.21 -0.11
N SER A 40 16.76 11.14 -1.05
CA SER A 40 17.56 10.89 -2.25
C SER A 40 19.03 10.62 -1.91
N ALA A 41 19.59 11.30 -0.91
CA ALA A 41 20.94 11.05 -0.41
C ALA A 41 21.07 9.64 0.20
N VAL A 42 20.04 9.12 0.85
CA VAL A 42 20.00 7.71 1.32
C VAL A 42 20.16 6.75 0.14
N PHE A 43 19.38 6.92 -0.93
CA PHE A 43 19.48 6.06 -2.13
C PHE A 43 20.84 6.18 -2.80
N VAL A 44 21.38 7.38 -2.92
CA VAL A 44 22.73 7.62 -3.50
C VAL A 44 23.80 6.95 -2.65
N SER A 45 23.75 7.08 -1.32
CA SER A 45 24.72 6.44 -0.40
C SER A 45 24.66 4.92 -0.47
N LEU A 46 23.44 4.36 -0.59
CA LEU A 46 23.23 2.92 -0.80
C LEU A 46 23.86 2.46 -2.13
N LEU A 47 23.61 3.19 -3.21
CA LEU A 47 24.13 2.88 -4.53
C LEU A 47 25.67 2.95 -4.55
N ILE A 48 26.26 3.97 -3.95
CA ILE A 48 27.73 4.11 -3.80
C ILE A 48 28.27 2.92 -3.01
N THR A 49 27.62 2.52 -1.91
CA THR A 49 28.06 1.38 -1.08
C THR A 49 28.05 0.08 -1.88
N ILE A 50 27.00 -0.15 -2.67
CA ILE A 50 26.89 -1.34 -3.55
C ILE A 50 28.02 -1.32 -4.61
N VAL A 51 28.21 -0.18 -5.29
CA VAL A 51 29.25 -0.05 -6.33
C VAL A 51 30.64 -0.27 -5.74
N MET A 52 30.94 0.36 -4.59
CA MET A 52 32.22 0.17 -3.89
C MET A 52 32.41 -1.29 -3.46
N GLY A 53 31.37 -1.93 -2.93
CA GLY A 53 31.39 -3.34 -2.60
C GLY A 53 31.68 -4.22 -3.82
N LEU A 54 31.04 -3.97 -4.96
CA LEU A 54 31.31 -4.68 -6.21
C LEU A 54 32.73 -4.47 -6.73
N LEU A 55 33.27 -3.24 -6.60
CA LEU A 55 34.64 -2.91 -6.99
C LEU A 55 35.66 -3.67 -6.11
N VAL A 56 35.46 -3.66 -4.79
CA VAL A 56 36.29 -4.44 -3.85
C VAL A 56 36.23 -5.94 -4.18
N TRP A 57 35.00 -6.46 -4.45
CA TRP A 57 34.83 -7.84 -4.81
C TRP A 57 35.58 -8.26 -6.08
N LYS A 58 35.57 -7.38 -7.11
CA LYS A 58 36.22 -7.66 -8.41
C LYS A 58 37.73 -7.42 -8.37
N LYS A 59 38.21 -6.36 -7.69
CA LYS A 59 39.62 -5.94 -7.74
C LYS A 59 40.50 -6.64 -6.72
N ILE A 60 39.98 -7.06 -5.56
CA ILE A 60 40.78 -7.65 -4.49
C ILE A 60 40.63 -9.18 -4.53
N LYS A 61 41.78 -9.88 -4.58
CA LYS A 61 41.81 -11.36 -4.55
C LYS A 61 41.23 -11.89 -3.25
N LYS A 62 40.68 -13.11 -3.30
CA LYS A 62 40.13 -13.80 -2.12
C LYS A 62 41.21 -13.86 -1.02
N GLY A 63 40.90 -13.33 0.17
CA GLY A 63 41.80 -13.31 1.31
C GLY A 63 41.29 -12.41 2.43
N PRO A 64 41.94 -12.37 3.57
CA PRO A 64 41.52 -11.56 4.73
C PRO A 64 41.41 -10.07 4.39
N ILE A 65 42.28 -9.55 3.52
CA ILE A 65 42.25 -8.15 3.08
C ILE A 65 40.91 -7.81 2.39
N ARG A 66 40.39 -8.69 1.53
CA ARG A 66 39.11 -8.48 0.87
C ARG A 66 37.97 -8.46 1.89
N THR A 67 37.97 -9.38 2.86
CA THR A 67 36.94 -9.43 3.90
C THR A 67 36.95 -8.15 4.74
N TRP A 68 38.10 -7.72 5.20
CA TRP A 68 38.25 -6.47 5.96
C TRP A 68 37.81 -5.25 5.15
N SER A 69 38.25 -5.14 3.88
CA SER A 69 37.84 -4.02 3.00
C SER A 69 36.33 -4.00 2.75
N MET A 70 35.71 -5.17 2.55
CA MET A 70 34.25 -5.29 2.43
C MET A 70 33.53 -4.86 3.70
N THR A 71 34.00 -5.30 4.87
CA THR A 71 33.43 -4.91 6.16
C THR A 71 33.51 -3.39 6.37
N VAL A 72 34.66 -2.78 6.05
CA VAL A 72 34.81 -1.33 6.16
C VAL A 72 33.86 -0.59 5.21
N VAL A 73 33.76 -1.01 3.94
CA VAL A 73 32.85 -0.39 2.97
C VAL A 73 31.39 -0.49 3.44
N VAL A 74 30.96 -1.66 3.92
CA VAL A 74 29.58 -1.87 4.40
C VAL A 74 29.30 -1.04 5.64
N LEU A 75 30.21 -1.02 6.62
CA LEU A 75 30.03 -0.24 7.84
C LEU A 75 30.02 1.27 7.56
N THR A 76 30.94 1.75 6.73
CA THR A 76 30.98 3.17 6.35
C THR A 76 29.71 3.55 5.58
N GLY A 77 29.29 2.74 4.62
CA GLY A 77 28.05 2.95 3.86
C GLY A 77 26.82 2.95 4.76
N TYR A 78 26.75 2.03 5.73
CA TYR A 78 25.67 1.99 6.71
C TYR A 78 25.60 3.26 7.56
N VAL A 79 26.75 3.77 8.04
CA VAL A 79 26.79 5.00 8.85
C VAL A 79 26.29 6.20 8.04
N PHE A 80 26.76 6.38 6.78
CA PHE A 80 26.28 7.47 5.92
C PHE A 80 24.80 7.34 5.61
N MET A 81 24.34 6.13 5.25
CA MET A 81 22.94 5.87 5.01
C MET A 81 22.09 6.21 6.24
N ARG A 82 22.56 5.87 7.44
CA ARG A 82 21.86 6.11 8.71
C ARG A 82 21.71 7.59 9.04
N ILE A 83 22.77 8.39 8.82
CA ILE A 83 22.74 9.84 9.04
C ILE A 83 21.67 10.50 8.18
N TYR A 84 21.70 10.26 6.85
CA TYR A 84 20.71 10.85 5.93
C TYR A 84 19.30 10.30 6.15
N TYR A 85 19.18 9.03 6.55
CA TYR A 85 17.91 8.42 6.87
C TYR A 85 17.23 9.06 8.07
N ASP A 86 17.97 9.27 9.17
CA ASP A 86 17.41 9.88 10.37
C ASP A 86 17.00 11.33 10.11
N GLU A 87 17.76 12.07 9.32
CA GLU A 87 17.41 13.43 8.89
C GLU A 87 16.11 13.42 8.02
N ALA A 88 16.05 12.55 7.02
CA ALA A 88 14.88 12.40 6.16
C ALA A 88 13.63 12.04 6.97
N ARG A 89 13.74 11.06 7.85
CA ARG A 89 12.66 10.61 8.72
C ARG A 89 12.10 11.73 9.57
N VAL A 90 12.96 12.45 10.30
CA VAL A 90 12.53 13.57 11.16
C VAL A 90 11.86 14.68 10.34
N ALA A 91 12.42 15.04 9.19
CA ALA A 91 11.85 16.06 8.33
C ALA A 91 10.46 15.66 7.81
N ILE A 92 10.28 14.42 7.36
CA ILE A 92 8.99 13.92 6.85
C ILE A 92 7.94 13.83 7.96
N GLU A 93 8.31 13.27 9.12
CA GLU A 93 7.40 13.09 10.25
C GLU A 93 6.98 14.44 10.89
N ALA A 94 7.80 15.49 10.75
CA ALA A 94 7.47 16.84 11.22
C ALA A 94 6.37 17.54 10.40
N VAL A 95 6.11 17.10 9.17
CA VAL A 95 5.07 17.69 8.30
C VAL A 95 3.70 17.23 8.75
N GLU A 96 3.01 18.08 9.50
CA GLU A 96 1.66 17.84 10.05
C GLU A 96 1.50 16.42 10.67
N PRO A 97 2.17 16.13 11.80
CA PRO A 97 2.27 14.78 12.36
C PRO A 97 0.93 14.07 12.58
N ALA A 98 -0.15 14.86 12.78
CA ALA A 98 -1.49 14.33 13.00
C ALA A 98 -2.18 13.85 11.70
N LYS A 99 -1.81 14.41 10.52
CA LYS A 99 -2.51 14.16 9.25
C LYS A 99 -1.63 13.58 8.16
N THR A 100 -0.44 14.15 7.95
CA THR A 100 0.38 13.93 6.75
C THR A 100 1.85 13.65 7.05
N GLY A 101 2.18 13.17 8.26
CA GLY A 101 3.56 12.83 8.67
C GLY A 101 4.15 11.62 7.95
N PHE A 102 3.87 11.44 6.64
CA PHE A 102 4.40 10.40 5.77
C PHE A 102 4.46 10.90 4.31
N LEU A 103 5.16 10.16 3.45
CA LEU A 103 5.39 10.58 2.05
C LEU A 103 4.13 10.59 1.18
N GLY A 104 3.07 9.91 1.60
CA GLY A 104 1.91 9.66 0.75
C GLY A 104 2.17 8.52 -0.23
N GLY A 105 1.45 8.52 -1.34
CA GLY A 105 1.49 7.48 -2.35
C GLY A 105 1.66 8.01 -3.77
N LEU A 106 1.28 7.18 -4.74
CA LEU A 106 1.38 7.50 -6.16
C LEU A 106 0.15 8.23 -6.73
N GLY A 107 -0.98 8.26 -5.99
CA GLY A 107 -2.23 8.85 -6.45
C GLY A 107 -2.90 8.10 -7.60
N LEU A 108 -2.66 6.79 -7.73
CA LEU A 108 -3.27 5.98 -8.78
C LEU A 108 -4.66 5.50 -8.35
N PRO A 109 -5.57 5.21 -9.33
CA PRO A 109 -6.88 4.66 -9.03
C PRO A 109 -6.80 3.40 -8.16
N ILE A 110 -7.74 3.26 -7.22
CA ILE A 110 -7.73 2.20 -6.21
C ILE A 110 -7.71 0.77 -6.79
N ILE A 111 -8.23 0.58 -8.00
CA ILE A 111 -8.22 -0.73 -8.68
C ILE A 111 -6.78 -1.19 -8.94
N PHE A 112 -5.89 -0.28 -9.38
CA PHE A 112 -4.47 -0.60 -9.57
C PHE A 112 -3.79 -0.90 -8.23
N SER A 113 -4.21 -0.23 -7.15
CA SER A 113 -3.66 -0.47 -5.82
C SER A 113 -3.99 -1.87 -5.29
N TRP A 114 -5.18 -2.41 -5.61
CA TRP A 114 -5.55 -3.77 -5.23
C TRP A 114 -4.68 -4.82 -5.92
N ILE A 115 -4.43 -4.61 -7.22
CA ILE A 115 -3.54 -5.50 -8.00
C ILE A 115 -2.11 -5.44 -7.43
N ALA A 116 -1.57 -4.24 -7.22
CA ALA A 116 -0.24 -4.05 -6.66
C ALA A 116 -0.12 -4.63 -5.24
N GLY A 117 -1.13 -4.39 -4.39
CA GLY A 117 -1.21 -4.95 -3.04
C GLY A 117 -1.27 -6.48 -3.04
N GLY A 118 -2.04 -7.06 -3.98
CA GLY A 118 -2.10 -8.51 -4.17
C GLY A 118 -0.75 -9.11 -4.56
N PHE A 119 -0.03 -8.51 -5.50
CA PHE A 119 1.31 -8.94 -5.88
C PHE A 119 2.33 -8.80 -4.75
N ALA A 120 2.28 -7.70 -3.98
CA ALA A 120 3.17 -7.49 -2.84
C ALA A 120 2.92 -8.53 -1.74
N ALA A 121 1.65 -8.78 -1.40
CA ALA A 121 1.26 -9.81 -0.45
C ALA A 121 1.69 -11.21 -0.91
N ALA A 122 1.50 -11.55 -2.20
CA ALA A 122 1.92 -12.82 -2.78
C ALA A 122 3.45 -12.97 -2.78
N GLY A 123 4.17 -11.90 -3.10
CA GLY A 123 5.64 -11.89 -3.06
C GLY A 123 6.18 -12.14 -1.65
N LEU A 124 5.61 -11.50 -0.63
CA LEU A 124 5.99 -11.75 0.76
C LEU A 124 5.62 -13.18 1.19
N ALA A 125 4.42 -13.63 0.86
CA ALA A 125 3.97 -14.99 1.16
C ALA A 125 4.89 -16.05 0.51
N TRP A 126 5.31 -15.82 -0.73
CA TRP A 126 6.28 -16.66 -1.43
C TRP A 126 7.63 -16.67 -0.73
N LEU A 127 8.14 -15.50 -0.33
CA LEU A 127 9.42 -15.39 0.38
C LEU A 127 9.38 -16.13 1.71
N VAL A 128 8.34 -15.90 2.52
CA VAL A 128 8.13 -16.58 3.80
C VAL A 128 7.99 -18.09 3.58
N GLY A 129 7.20 -18.51 2.60
CA GLY A 129 7.03 -19.91 2.24
C GLY A 129 8.36 -20.57 1.85
N ARG A 130 9.16 -19.91 1.00
CA ARG A 130 10.47 -20.43 0.59
C ARG A 130 11.44 -20.65 1.75
N ILE A 131 11.40 -19.77 2.75
CA ILE A 131 12.25 -19.90 3.96
C ILE A 131 11.73 -21.01 4.88
N SER A 132 10.40 -21.10 5.03
CA SER A 132 9.78 -21.91 6.08
C SER A 132 9.35 -23.31 5.63
N LEU A 133 9.12 -23.56 4.33
CA LEU A 133 8.62 -24.85 3.82
C LEU A 133 9.56 -26.05 4.06
N GLY A 134 10.84 -25.81 4.34
CA GLY A 134 11.79 -26.86 4.72
C GLY A 134 11.67 -27.33 6.18
N LEU A 135 10.84 -26.67 7.00
CA LEU A 135 10.69 -26.95 8.41
C LEU A 135 9.58 -27.99 8.66
N ARG A 136 9.68 -28.72 9.78
CA ARG A 136 8.58 -29.57 10.26
C ARG A 136 7.36 -28.68 10.62
N SER A 137 6.16 -29.26 10.55
CA SER A 137 4.89 -28.55 10.72
C SER A 137 4.86 -27.59 11.93
N ASP A 138 5.34 -28.06 13.10
CA ASP A 138 5.33 -27.27 14.32
C ASP A 138 6.28 -26.06 14.24
N TYR A 139 7.47 -26.27 13.70
CA TYR A 139 8.45 -25.20 13.49
C TYR A 139 8.04 -24.24 12.38
N PHE A 140 7.31 -24.73 11.37
CA PHE A 140 6.74 -23.89 10.32
C PHE A 140 5.80 -22.85 10.88
N ALA A 141 4.86 -23.24 11.75
CA ALA A 141 3.93 -22.31 12.39
C ALA A 141 4.64 -21.24 13.24
N ILE A 142 5.62 -21.64 14.05
CA ILE A 142 6.39 -20.71 14.89
C ILE A 142 7.25 -19.77 14.03
N ALA A 143 7.92 -20.28 13.01
CA ALA A 143 8.75 -19.47 12.11
C ALA A 143 7.92 -18.44 11.34
N THR A 144 6.77 -18.84 10.78
CA THR A 144 5.87 -17.92 10.06
C THR A 144 5.29 -16.86 10.97
N LEU A 145 4.96 -17.20 12.23
CA LEU A 145 4.52 -16.24 13.24
C LEU A 145 5.65 -15.24 13.57
N GLY A 146 6.86 -15.72 13.84
CA GLY A 146 8.01 -14.87 14.16
C GLY A 146 8.36 -13.90 13.04
N ILE A 147 8.38 -14.37 11.78
CA ILE A 147 8.61 -13.50 10.61
C ILE A 147 7.48 -12.46 10.51
N SER A 148 6.23 -12.86 10.75
CA SER A 148 5.07 -11.95 10.72
C SER A 148 5.18 -10.84 11.76
N GLU A 149 5.55 -11.16 12.99
CA GLU A 149 5.73 -10.19 14.06
C GLU A 149 6.87 -9.20 13.75
N ILE A 150 7.98 -9.68 13.19
CA ILE A 150 9.10 -8.83 12.76
C ILE A 150 8.61 -7.83 11.70
N MET A 151 7.89 -8.30 10.68
CA MET A 151 7.39 -7.44 9.60
C MET A 151 6.40 -6.41 10.11
N ILE A 152 5.45 -6.81 10.96
CA ILE A 152 4.48 -5.90 11.57
C ILE A 152 5.19 -4.89 12.47
N SER A 153 6.19 -5.31 13.23
CA SER A 153 6.98 -4.42 14.08
C SER A 153 7.73 -3.36 13.27
N ILE A 154 8.33 -3.74 12.14
CA ILE A 154 8.96 -2.79 11.21
C ILE A 154 7.92 -1.78 10.71
N LEU A 155 6.76 -2.23 10.23
CA LEU A 155 5.72 -1.35 9.71
C LEU A 155 5.18 -0.38 10.77
N LYS A 156 5.07 -0.81 12.02
CA LYS A 156 4.62 0.03 13.14
C LYS A 156 5.64 1.11 13.52
N ASN A 157 6.92 0.87 13.32
CA ASN A 157 7.99 1.79 13.71
C ASN A 157 8.42 2.75 12.58
N GLU A 158 8.00 2.51 11.34
CA GLU A 158 8.37 3.34 10.18
C GLU A 158 7.24 4.31 9.81
N ASP A 159 7.03 5.33 10.64
CA ASP A 159 5.94 6.33 10.48
C ASP A 159 6.05 7.10 9.15
N TRP A 160 7.25 7.43 8.70
CA TRP A 160 7.50 8.18 7.46
C TRP A 160 7.00 7.46 6.18
N LEU A 161 6.94 6.13 6.21
CA LEU A 161 6.52 5.30 5.08
C LEU A 161 5.06 4.84 5.22
N SER A 162 4.72 4.26 6.36
CA SER A 162 3.45 3.56 6.59
C SER A 162 2.50 4.31 7.52
N ARG A 163 2.92 5.47 8.03
CA ARG A 163 2.26 6.17 9.12
C ARG A 163 2.21 5.39 10.44
N GLY A 164 2.99 4.32 10.54
CA GLY A 164 3.14 3.48 11.72
C GLY A 164 1.83 2.89 12.23
N VAL A 165 1.47 3.18 13.47
CA VAL A 165 0.22 2.74 14.11
C VAL A 165 -0.96 3.69 13.85
N LYS A 166 -0.74 4.83 13.20
CA LYS A 166 -1.78 5.83 12.93
C LYS A 166 -2.67 5.40 11.76
N ASN A 167 -3.95 5.72 11.82
CA ASN A 167 -4.86 5.41 10.72
C ASN A 167 -4.59 6.29 9.49
N VAL A 168 -4.58 5.69 8.33
CA VAL A 168 -4.61 6.41 7.05
C VAL A 168 -6.06 6.74 6.72
N THR A 169 -6.36 8.02 6.59
CA THR A 169 -7.69 8.54 6.24
C THR A 169 -7.63 9.23 4.88
N GLY A 170 -8.77 9.35 4.20
CA GLY A 170 -8.85 10.05 2.90
C GLY A 170 -8.45 9.18 1.70
N LEU A 171 -8.57 7.87 1.82
CA LEU A 171 -8.47 6.97 0.67
C LEU A 171 -9.73 7.12 -0.21
N ASP A 172 -9.52 7.22 -1.51
CA ASP A 172 -10.61 7.25 -2.47
C ASP A 172 -11.37 5.93 -2.48
N ARG A 173 -12.69 6.02 -2.70
CA ARG A 173 -13.53 4.83 -2.82
C ARG A 173 -13.52 4.31 -4.26
N PRO A 174 -13.64 2.98 -4.49
CA PRO A 174 -13.77 2.43 -5.84
C PRO A 174 -15.10 2.83 -6.50
N VAL A 175 -16.09 3.19 -5.70
CA VAL A 175 -17.43 3.62 -6.12
C VAL A 175 -17.63 5.07 -5.69
N PRO A 176 -18.16 5.94 -6.56
CA PRO A 176 -18.45 7.34 -6.23
C PRO A 176 -19.35 7.46 -5.00
N TYR A 177 -19.21 8.58 -4.27
CA TYR A 177 -20.12 8.88 -3.17
C TYR A 177 -21.52 9.14 -3.69
N GLU A 178 -22.53 8.77 -2.92
CA GLU A 178 -23.94 8.99 -3.26
C GLU A 178 -24.23 10.46 -3.53
N VAL A 179 -23.62 11.37 -2.78
CA VAL A 179 -23.77 12.83 -2.94
C VAL A 179 -23.16 13.34 -4.25
N ASP A 180 -22.06 12.73 -4.70
CA ASP A 180 -21.40 13.11 -5.95
C ASP A 180 -22.18 12.56 -7.17
N LEU A 181 -22.75 11.36 -7.06
CA LEU A 181 -23.63 10.79 -8.08
C LEU A 181 -24.86 11.67 -8.35
N GLN A 182 -25.46 12.21 -7.28
CA GLN A 182 -26.63 13.11 -7.39
C GLN A 182 -26.34 14.41 -8.13
N LYS A 183 -25.08 14.81 -8.28
CA LYS A 183 -24.65 16.01 -9.02
C LYS A 183 -24.29 15.73 -10.48
N GLN A 184 -24.10 14.46 -10.84
CA GLN A 184 -23.65 14.08 -12.18
C GLN A 184 -24.83 14.00 -13.16
N GLU A 185 -24.73 14.75 -14.25
CA GLU A 185 -25.79 14.82 -15.27
C GLU A 185 -26.15 13.46 -15.87
N TRP A 186 -25.14 12.60 -16.12
CA TRP A 186 -25.40 11.28 -16.67
C TRP A 186 -26.24 10.42 -15.72
N PHE A 187 -26.03 10.55 -14.41
CA PHE A 187 -26.78 9.78 -13.42
C PHE A 187 -28.21 10.30 -13.29
N ILE A 188 -28.40 11.63 -13.28
CA ILE A 188 -29.71 12.28 -13.26
C ILE A 188 -30.51 11.87 -14.52
N ASN A 189 -29.85 11.87 -15.69
CA ASN A 189 -30.49 11.47 -16.95
C ASN A 189 -30.87 9.98 -16.95
N LEU A 190 -30.05 9.11 -16.35
CA LEU A 190 -30.34 7.69 -16.19
C LEU A 190 -31.56 7.48 -15.28
N VAL A 191 -31.61 8.18 -14.15
CA VAL A 191 -32.74 8.12 -13.21
C VAL A 191 -34.01 8.64 -13.87
N ASN A 192 -33.93 9.76 -14.59
CA ASN A 192 -35.05 10.34 -15.32
C ASN A 192 -35.58 9.37 -16.40
N TRP A 193 -34.65 8.75 -17.15
CA TRP A 193 -35.04 7.74 -18.15
C TRP A 193 -35.77 6.54 -17.51
N PHE A 194 -35.29 6.06 -16.38
CA PHE A 194 -35.86 4.90 -15.69
C PHE A 194 -37.24 5.20 -15.11
N TYR A 195 -37.42 6.37 -14.53
CA TYR A 195 -38.72 6.76 -13.96
C TYR A 195 -39.72 7.18 -15.05
N ASN A 196 -39.30 7.89 -16.10
CA ASN A 196 -40.19 8.23 -17.24
C ASN A 196 -40.62 7.01 -18.04
N THR A 197 -39.87 5.92 -18.04
CA THR A 197 -40.27 4.67 -18.71
C THR A 197 -41.23 3.86 -17.85
N ALA A 198 -41.21 4.08 -16.52
CA ALA A 198 -42.07 3.36 -15.56
C ALA A 198 -43.45 4.04 -15.36
N GLU A 199 -43.57 5.35 -15.59
CA GLU A 199 -44.80 6.10 -15.45
C GLU A 199 -45.11 6.83 -16.78
N ASP A 200 -46.26 6.49 -17.35
CA ASP A 200 -46.76 7.02 -18.65
C ASP A 200 -47.23 8.50 -18.58
N ASP A 201 -46.95 9.19 -17.45
CA ASP A 201 -47.43 10.55 -17.18
C ASP A 201 -46.27 11.57 -17.07
N SER A 202 -46.30 12.55 -17.97
CA SER A 202 -45.22 13.41 -18.42
C SER A 202 -44.92 14.63 -17.54
N SER A 203 -45.00 14.56 -16.20
CA SER A 203 -44.60 15.66 -15.35
C SER A 203 -44.09 15.22 -13.99
N ILE A 204 -42.91 14.59 -13.96
CA ILE A 204 -42.17 14.44 -12.70
C ILE A 204 -41.71 15.83 -12.29
N SER A 205 -42.17 16.32 -11.13
CA SER A 205 -41.68 17.57 -10.56
C SER A 205 -40.17 17.48 -10.25
N SER A 206 -39.46 18.59 -10.34
CA SER A 206 -38.02 18.64 -10.06
C SER A 206 -37.66 18.14 -8.65
N GLU A 207 -38.60 18.19 -7.71
CA GLU A 207 -38.45 17.65 -6.34
C GLU A 207 -38.53 16.13 -6.32
N MET A 208 -39.50 15.52 -7.01
CA MET A 208 -39.62 14.08 -7.14
C MET A 208 -38.39 13.47 -7.82
N LEU A 209 -37.86 14.12 -8.86
CA LEU A 209 -36.62 13.68 -9.54
C LEU A 209 -35.42 13.71 -8.59
N ARG A 210 -35.31 14.70 -7.72
CA ARG A 210 -34.25 14.78 -6.70
C ARG A 210 -34.37 13.68 -5.65
N GLU A 211 -35.56 13.40 -5.18
CA GLU A 211 -35.83 12.35 -4.22
C GLU A 211 -35.55 10.97 -4.84
N ALA A 212 -35.99 10.74 -6.06
CA ALA A 212 -35.69 9.54 -6.85
C ALA A 212 -34.17 9.38 -7.05
N ALA A 213 -33.44 10.45 -7.34
CA ALA A 213 -32.00 10.43 -7.49
C ALA A 213 -31.27 10.09 -6.17
N MET A 214 -31.77 10.59 -5.03
CA MET A 214 -31.22 10.24 -3.72
C MET A 214 -31.38 8.75 -3.40
N LEU A 215 -32.57 8.22 -3.58
CA LEU A 215 -32.85 6.80 -3.34
C LEU A 215 -32.06 5.88 -4.31
N SER A 216 -32.06 6.24 -5.59
CA SER A 216 -31.38 5.47 -6.63
C SER A 216 -29.85 5.48 -6.45
N ALA A 217 -29.25 6.57 -5.99
CA ALA A 217 -27.81 6.66 -5.71
C ALA A 217 -27.39 5.63 -4.65
N GLY A 218 -28.17 5.50 -3.57
CA GLY A 218 -27.91 4.51 -2.53
C GLY A 218 -28.03 3.06 -3.04
N VAL A 219 -29.00 2.78 -3.91
CA VAL A 219 -29.16 1.47 -4.54
C VAL A 219 -28.01 1.17 -5.49
N TYR A 220 -27.63 2.12 -6.34
CA TYR A 220 -26.52 2.00 -7.28
C TYR A 220 -25.22 1.65 -6.56
N VAL A 221 -24.87 2.38 -5.50
CA VAL A 221 -23.65 2.14 -4.71
C VAL A 221 -23.67 0.73 -4.10
N LYS A 222 -24.81 0.28 -3.56
CA LYS A 222 -24.96 -1.08 -3.01
C LYS A 222 -24.77 -2.16 -4.08
N ILE A 223 -25.32 -1.96 -5.29
CA ILE A 223 -25.16 -2.89 -6.42
C ILE A 223 -23.67 -2.94 -6.83
N CYS A 224 -23.00 -1.81 -6.95
CA CYS A 224 -21.58 -1.76 -7.29
C CYS A 224 -20.72 -2.51 -6.26
N TYR A 225 -20.94 -2.30 -4.95
CA TYR A 225 -20.21 -3.02 -3.92
C TYR A 225 -20.52 -4.52 -3.90
N SER A 226 -21.77 -4.93 -4.11
CA SER A 226 -22.10 -6.35 -4.21
C SER A 226 -21.49 -6.99 -5.45
N GLY A 227 -21.40 -6.29 -6.56
CA GLY A 227 -20.71 -6.73 -7.77
C GLY A 227 -19.22 -6.91 -7.56
N LEU A 228 -18.56 -5.94 -6.91
CA LEU A 228 -17.14 -6.03 -6.52
C LEU A 228 -16.88 -7.21 -5.57
N PHE A 229 -17.74 -7.38 -4.56
CA PHE A 229 -17.64 -8.51 -3.64
C PHE A 229 -17.76 -9.85 -4.36
N LEU A 230 -18.72 -9.97 -5.27
CA LEU A 230 -18.93 -11.18 -6.05
C LEU A 230 -17.76 -11.46 -6.99
N ALA A 231 -17.18 -10.42 -7.62
CA ALA A 231 -15.98 -10.56 -8.44
C ALA A 231 -14.78 -11.07 -7.63
N VAL A 232 -14.54 -10.52 -6.44
CA VAL A 232 -13.48 -11.01 -5.53
C VAL A 232 -13.75 -12.45 -5.10
N LEU A 233 -14.99 -12.78 -4.76
CA LEU A 233 -15.37 -14.14 -4.38
C LEU A 233 -15.10 -15.14 -5.51
N LEU A 234 -15.44 -14.79 -6.75
CA LEU A 234 -15.14 -15.63 -7.91
C LEU A 234 -13.64 -15.84 -8.11
N ILE A 235 -12.82 -14.77 -7.97
CA ILE A 235 -11.36 -14.88 -8.08
C ILE A 235 -10.78 -15.81 -6.99
N VAL A 236 -11.35 -15.81 -5.80
CA VAL A 236 -10.88 -16.67 -4.69
C VAL A 236 -11.31 -18.13 -4.87
N LEU A 237 -12.46 -18.39 -5.53
CA LEU A 237 -12.99 -19.73 -5.74
C LEU A 237 -12.37 -20.45 -6.96
N PHE A 238 -11.87 -19.72 -7.95
CA PHE A 238 -11.26 -20.25 -9.18
C PHE A 238 -9.75 -20.01 -9.21
#